data_57b336ef8b1ce2ae07765a65b03e94f3
#
_entry.id   57b336ef8b1ce2ae07765a65b03e94f3
#
_cell.length_a   1.000
_cell.length_b   1.000
_cell.length_c   1.000
_cell.angle_alpha   90.00
_cell.angle_beta   90.00
_cell.angle_gamma   90.00
#
_symmetry.space_group_name_H-M   'P 1'
#
loop_
_entity.id
_entity.type
_entity.pdbx_description
1 polymer ?
#
loop_
_entity_poly.entity_id
_entity_poly.type
_entity_poly.pdbx_seq_one_letter_code
_entity_poly.pdbx_strand_id
1 'polypeptide(L)'
;MKALIVDDEPLARNELQYLLNLNDAIDEIEEAENIEETLEKLLYNTFDLIFLDINLMDESGIDLAQKINKMKRSPHIIFATAHEKFAVKAFELNATDYILKPFEKERINQAVNKVDMAK
;
A
#
# COMPACT_ATOMS: atom_id res chain seq x y z
N MET A 1 -9.34 1.71 10.34
CA MET A 1 -8.05 2.22 9.84
C MET A 1 -8.26 2.96 8.53
N LYS A 2 -7.40 3.94 8.26
CA LYS A 2 -7.41 4.69 7.00
C LYS A 2 -6.32 4.17 6.09
N ALA A 3 -6.68 3.79 4.86
CA ALA A 3 -5.79 3.18 3.88
C ALA A 3 -5.56 4.11 2.68
N LEU A 4 -4.35 4.08 2.14
CA LEU A 4 -4.02 4.73 0.88
C LEU A 4 -3.63 3.66 -0.13
N ILE A 5 -4.20 3.73 -1.33
CA ILE A 5 -3.87 2.83 -2.43
C ILE A 5 -3.05 3.59 -3.45
N VAL A 6 -1.85 3.12 -3.76
CA VAL A 6 -0.95 3.75 -4.73
C VAL A 6 -0.67 2.78 -5.87
N ASP A 7 -1.25 3.06 -7.03
CA ASP A 7 -1.11 2.24 -8.24
C ASP A 7 -1.47 3.11 -9.43
N ASP A 8 -0.71 3.03 -10.51
CA ASP A 8 -1.00 3.81 -11.72
C ASP A 8 -2.11 3.18 -12.58
N GLU A 9 -2.50 1.94 -12.29
CA GLU A 9 -3.56 1.26 -13.01
C GLU A 9 -4.93 1.47 -12.34
N PRO A 10 -5.87 2.16 -13.00
CA PRO A 10 -7.20 2.40 -12.41
C PRO A 10 -7.95 1.12 -12.05
N LEU A 11 -7.84 0.08 -12.88
CA LEU A 11 -8.53 -1.20 -12.62
C LEU A 11 -7.99 -1.88 -11.37
N ALA A 12 -6.68 -1.82 -11.14
CA ALA A 12 -6.07 -2.40 -9.94
C ALA A 12 -6.54 -1.64 -8.69
N ARG A 13 -6.60 -0.30 -8.76
CA ARG A 13 -7.11 0.50 -7.64
C ARG A 13 -8.57 0.17 -7.34
N ASN A 14 -9.40 0.05 -8.38
CA ASN A 14 -10.83 -0.28 -8.19
C ASN A 14 -11.00 -1.65 -7.53
N GLU A 15 -10.25 -2.64 -7.98
CA GLU A 15 -10.32 -3.99 -7.42
C GLU A 15 -9.91 -3.99 -5.94
N LEU A 16 -8.80 -3.34 -5.63
CA LEU A 16 -8.32 -3.29 -4.26
C LEU A 16 -9.28 -2.51 -3.36
N GLN A 17 -9.81 -1.40 -3.86
CA GLN A 17 -10.80 -0.61 -3.12
C GLN A 17 -12.04 -1.46 -2.80
N TYR A 18 -12.52 -2.22 -3.78
CA TYR A 18 -13.66 -3.11 -3.58
C TYR A 18 -13.39 -4.12 -2.46
N LEU A 19 -12.24 -4.77 -2.50
CA LEU A 19 -11.87 -5.77 -1.50
C LEU A 19 -11.69 -5.15 -0.11
N LEU A 20 -11.10 -3.96 -0.03
CA LEU A 20 -10.90 -3.26 1.24
C LEU A 20 -12.23 -2.78 1.83
N ASN A 21 -13.19 -2.40 0.99
CA ASN A 21 -14.52 -2.01 1.47
C ASN A 21 -15.28 -3.17 2.13
N LEU A 22 -14.89 -4.40 1.83
CA LEU A 22 -15.48 -5.59 2.47
C LEU A 22 -14.83 -5.90 3.83
N ASN A 23 -13.79 -5.17 4.21
CA ASN A 23 -13.06 -5.42 5.45
C ASN A 23 -13.45 -4.40 6.51
N ASP A 24 -14.00 -4.87 7.61
CA ASP A 24 -14.53 -4.01 8.68
C ASP A 24 -13.44 -3.18 9.39
N ALA A 25 -12.18 -3.56 9.27
CA ALA A 25 -11.09 -2.81 9.88
C ALA A 25 -10.73 -1.54 9.10
N ILE A 26 -11.21 -1.41 7.86
CA ILE A 26 -10.92 -0.27 7.00
C ILE A 26 -12.10 0.71 7.02
N ASP A 27 -11.87 1.93 7.50
CA ASP A 27 -12.91 2.96 7.61
C ASP A 27 -12.90 3.94 6.45
N GLU A 28 -11.71 4.29 5.96
CA GLU A 28 -11.53 5.25 4.89
C GLU A 28 -10.47 4.77 3.90
N ILE A 29 -10.68 5.09 2.62
CA ILE A 29 -9.75 4.73 1.55
C ILE A 29 -9.54 5.94 0.66
N GLU A 30 -8.28 6.26 0.38
CA GLU A 30 -7.92 7.25 -0.63
C GLU A 30 -6.99 6.60 -1.64
N GLU A 31 -6.83 7.24 -2.80
CA GLU A 31 -6.04 6.69 -3.90
C GLU A 31 -5.07 7.72 -4.43
N ALA A 32 -3.94 7.24 -4.93
CA ALA A 32 -2.95 8.05 -5.64
C ALA A 32 -2.38 7.22 -6.79
N GLU A 33 -1.96 7.88 -7.86
CA GLU A 33 -1.44 7.17 -9.03
C GLU A 33 0.07 7.35 -9.26
N ASN A 34 0.70 8.23 -8.47
CA ASN A 34 2.13 8.50 -8.62
C ASN A 34 2.74 8.97 -7.30
N ILE A 35 4.05 9.17 -7.30
CA ILE A 35 4.78 9.57 -6.09
C ILE A 35 4.35 10.95 -5.60
N GLU A 36 4.19 11.89 -6.52
CA GLU A 36 3.81 13.27 -6.16
C GLU A 36 2.47 13.31 -5.42
N GLU A 37 1.45 12.65 -5.96
CA GLU A 37 0.13 12.59 -5.32
C GLU A 37 0.21 11.91 -3.96
N THR A 38 1.00 10.83 -3.87
CA THR A 38 1.17 10.10 -2.62
C THR A 38 1.77 10.98 -1.53
N LEU A 39 2.85 11.67 -1.86
CA LEU A 39 3.53 12.53 -0.89
C LEU A 39 2.65 13.70 -0.47
N GLU A 40 1.88 14.25 -1.40
CA GLU A 40 0.93 15.32 -1.09
C GLU A 40 -0.14 14.84 -0.11
N LYS A 41 -0.70 13.65 -0.34
CA LYS A 41 -1.71 13.10 0.57
C LYS A 41 -1.12 12.81 1.95
N LEU A 42 0.09 12.29 2.01
CA LEU A 42 0.76 12.01 3.28
C LEU A 42 1.13 13.28 4.04
N LEU A 43 1.28 14.39 3.34
CA LEU A 43 1.57 15.68 3.96
C LEU A 43 0.38 16.22 4.77
N TYR A 44 -0.84 16.00 4.27
CA TYR A 44 -2.05 16.56 4.86
C TYR A 44 -2.90 15.55 5.63
N ASN A 45 -2.59 14.27 5.55
CA ASN A 45 -3.38 13.21 6.17
C ASN A 45 -2.48 12.17 6.83
N THR A 46 -2.98 11.54 7.89
CA THR A 46 -2.33 10.40 8.51
C THR A 46 -3.01 9.13 8.03
N PHE A 47 -2.24 8.19 7.49
CA PHE A 47 -2.73 6.89 7.06
C PHE A 47 -2.17 5.80 7.96
N ASP A 48 -2.97 4.77 8.23
CA ASP A 48 -2.53 3.62 9.02
C ASP A 48 -1.73 2.65 8.16
N LEU A 49 -2.13 2.51 6.89
CA LEU A 49 -1.46 1.60 5.97
C LEU A 49 -1.53 2.14 4.55
N ILE A 50 -0.56 1.71 3.74
CA ILE A 50 -0.49 2.05 2.33
C ILE A 50 -0.28 0.77 1.52
N PHE A 51 -1.11 0.57 0.50
CA PHE A 51 -0.91 -0.47 -0.51
C PHE A 51 -0.16 0.18 -1.67
N LEU A 52 1.02 -0.31 -1.96
CA LEU A 52 1.95 0.36 -2.86
C LEU A 52 2.43 -0.58 -3.95
N ASP A 53 2.16 -0.22 -5.22
CA ASP A 53 2.74 -0.96 -6.33
C ASP A 53 4.20 -0.52 -6.53
N ILE A 54 5.03 -1.45 -6.94
CA ILE A 54 6.44 -1.21 -7.18
C ILE A 54 6.66 -0.43 -8.48
N ASN A 55 5.87 -0.74 -9.52
CA ASN A 55 5.97 -0.04 -10.80
C ASN A 55 4.86 1.00 -10.92
N LEU A 56 5.25 2.27 -10.92
CA LEU A 56 4.35 3.40 -11.06
C LEU A 56 4.72 4.18 -12.33
N MET A 57 4.47 3.57 -13.48
CA MET A 57 4.91 4.05 -14.79
C MET A 57 6.44 4.24 -14.79
N ASP A 58 6.91 5.49 -14.81
CA ASP A 58 8.34 5.80 -14.84
C ASP A 58 8.95 5.91 -13.44
N GLU A 59 8.18 5.64 -12.39
CA GLU A 59 8.61 5.82 -11.02
C GLU A 59 8.68 4.49 -10.27
N SER A 60 9.52 4.43 -9.23
CA SER A 60 9.72 3.24 -8.43
C SER A 60 8.99 3.33 -7.09
N GLY A 61 8.11 2.35 -6.82
CA GLY A 61 7.48 2.21 -5.52
C GLY A 61 8.48 1.89 -4.41
N ILE A 62 9.62 1.27 -4.75
CA ILE A 62 10.69 1.03 -3.79
C ILE A 62 11.27 2.36 -3.30
N ASP A 63 11.53 3.30 -4.23
CA ASP A 63 12.04 4.62 -3.86
C ASP A 63 11.04 5.37 -2.99
N LEU A 64 9.76 5.27 -3.32
CA LEU A 64 8.70 5.88 -2.51
C LEU A 64 8.65 5.27 -1.12
N ALA A 65 8.78 3.95 -1.00
CA ALA A 65 8.80 3.28 0.30
C ALA A 65 9.95 3.77 1.16
N GLN A 66 11.13 4.00 0.58
CA GLN A 66 12.27 4.53 1.30
C GLN A 66 11.96 5.94 1.85
N LYS A 67 11.31 6.78 1.07
CA LYS A 67 10.90 8.12 1.51
C LYS A 67 9.87 8.05 2.62
N ILE A 68 8.90 7.16 2.51
CA ILE A 68 7.85 6.98 3.51
C ILE A 68 8.46 6.55 4.84
N ASN A 69 9.42 5.63 4.81
CA ASN A 69 10.05 5.11 6.03
C ASN A 69 10.83 6.17 6.80
N LYS A 70 11.19 7.29 6.16
CA LYS A 70 11.89 8.39 6.81
C LYS A 70 10.95 9.38 7.50
N MET A 71 9.65 9.23 7.32
CA MET A 71 8.67 10.11 7.93
C MET A 71 8.48 9.77 9.40
N LYS A 72 8.16 10.77 10.23
CA LYS A 72 7.93 10.56 11.66
C LYS A 72 6.76 9.63 11.94
N ARG A 73 5.69 9.74 11.16
CA ARG A 73 4.49 8.92 11.28
C ARG A 73 4.28 8.17 9.98
N SER A 74 5.15 7.21 9.73
CA SER A 74 5.05 6.43 8.51
C SER A 74 3.92 5.40 8.64
N PRO A 75 3.09 5.26 7.59
CA PRO A 75 2.09 4.18 7.55
C PRO A 75 2.80 2.84 7.38
N HIS A 76 2.10 1.76 7.74
CA HIS A 76 2.56 0.42 7.43
C HIS A 76 2.50 0.23 5.90
N ILE A 77 3.56 -0.30 5.33
CA ILE A 77 3.64 -0.51 3.89
C ILE A 77 3.32 -1.95 3.54
N ILE A 78 2.36 -2.13 2.64
CA ILE A 78 2.05 -3.42 2.04
C ILE A 78 2.28 -3.25 0.54
N PHE A 79 3.29 -3.95 0.00
CA PHE A 79 3.49 -3.93 -1.44
C PHE A 79 2.43 -4.77 -2.13
N ALA A 80 1.84 -4.24 -3.20
CA ALA A 80 0.79 -4.90 -3.97
C ALA A 80 1.14 -4.78 -5.44
N THR A 81 1.74 -5.84 -6.01
CA THR A 81 2.41 -5.77 -7.30
C THR A 81 2.28 -7.07 -8.08
N ALA A 82 2.52 -7.00 -9.38
CA ALA A 82 2.59 -8.18 -10.24
C ALA A 82 3.96 -8.85 -10.22
N HIS A 83 4.96 -8.23 -9.56
CA HIS A 83 6.34 -8.69 -9.59
C HIS A 83 6.75 -9.34 -8.27
N GLU A 84 7.15 -10.61 -8.31
CA GLU A 84 7.59 -11.32 -7.10
C GLU A 84 9.07 -11.10 -6.76
N LYS A 85 9.84 -10.61 -7.71
CA LYS A 85 11.31 -10.51 -7.57
C LYS A 85 11.79 -9.47 -6.55
N PHE A 86 10.90 -8.59 -6.08
CA PHE A 86 11.26 -7.54 -5.14
C PHE A 86 10.93 -7.88 -3.68
N ALA A 87 10.50 -9.11 -3.40
CA ALA A 87 10.09 -9.50 -2.05
C ALA A 87 11.21 -9.36 -1.02
N VAL A 88 12.45 -9.69 -1.40
CA VAL A 88 13.60 -9.55 -0.49
C VAL A 88 13.84 -8.08 -0.18
N LYS A 89 13.77 -7.21 -1.19
CA LYS A 89 13.95 -5.77 -1.00
C LYS A 89 12.86 -5.19 -0.10
N ALA A 90 11.62 -5.66 -0.27
CA ALA A 90 10.50 -5.24 0.57
C ALA A 90 10.76 -5.60 2.03
N PHE A 91 11.27 -6.81 2.28
CA PHE A 91 11.64 -7.25 3.62
C PHE A 91 12.71 -6.32 4.23
N GLU A 92 13.74 -5.97 3.45
CA GLU A 92 14.79 -5.07 3.89
C GLU A 92 14.26 -3.67 4.24
N LEU A 93 13.16 -3.25 3.61
CA LEU A 93 12.51 -1.98 3.86
C LEU A 93 11.49 -2.04 5.00
N ASN A 94 11.41 -3.17 5.69
CA ASN A 94 10.47 -3.38 6.80
C ASN A 94 9.01 -3.27 6.38
N ALA A 95 8.69 -3.69 5.15
CA ALA A 95 7.29 -3.76 4.71
C ALA A 95 6.53 -4.75 5.58
N THR A 96 5.29 -4.42 5.89
CA THR A 96 4.43 -5.30 6.70
C THR A 96 4.05 -6.55 5.92
N ASP A 97 3.83 -6.43 4.61
CA ASP A 97 3.50 -7.58 3.78
C ASP A 97 3.82 -7.29 2.32
N TYR A 98 3.73 -8.35 1.50
CA TYR A 98 4.00 -8.30 0.06
C TYR A 98 2.96 -9.17 -0.63
N ILE A 99 2.12 -8.57 -1.46
CA ILE A 99 0.99 -9.26 -2.09
C ILE A 99 1.15 -9.21 -3.60
N LEU A 100 0.86 -10.35 -4.24
CA LEU A 100 0.92 -10.44 -5.70
C LEU A 100 -0.45 -10.29 -6.34
N LYS A 101 -0.49 -9.59 -7.47
CA LYS A 101 -1.67 -9.55 -8.34
C LYS A 101 -1.81 -10.90 -9.05
N PRO A 102 -3.02 -11.38 -9.35
CA PRO A 102 -4.31 -10.78 -9.01
C PRO A 102 -4.64 -10.92 -7.52
N PHE A 103 -5.38 -9.95 -7.00
CA PHE A 103 -5.70 -9.91 -5.58
C PHE A 103 -6.80 -10.92 -5.21
N GLU A 104 -6.61 -11.60 -4.07
CA GLU A 104 -7.62 -12.47 -3.48
C GLU A 104 -8.05 -11.89 -2.15
N LYS A 105 -9.34 -11.95 -1.86
CA LYS A 105 -9.94 -11.37 -0.66
C LYS A 105 -9.23 -11.83 0.62
N GLU A 106 -9.02 -13.13 0.74
CA GLU A 106 -8.40 -13.68 1.96
C GLU A 106 -6.97 -13.20 2.15
N ARG A 107 -6.23 -13.08 1.05
CA ARG A 107 -4.85 -12.60 1.12
C ARG A 107 -4.79 -11.13 1.53
N ILE A 108 -5.70 -10.32 1.00
CA ILE A 108 -5.83 -8.92 1.41
C ILE A 108 -6.17 -8.83 2.90
N ASN A 109 -7.12 -9.64 3.36
CA ASN A 109 -7.53 -9.63 4.75
C ASN A 109 -6.38 -10.03 5.69
N GLN A 110 -5.53 -10.97 5.29
CA GLN A 110 -4.36 -11.36 6.06
C GLN A 110 -3.41 -10.17 6.24
N ALA A 111 -3.17 -9.42 5.17
CA ALA A 111 -2.27 -8.26 5.22
C ALA A 111 -2.83 -7.16 6.11
N VAL A 112 -4.12 -6.85 5.96
CA VAL A 112 -4.80 -5.85 6.79
C VAL A 112 -4.73 -6.26 8.27
N ASN A 113 -4.94 -7.55 8.55
CA ASN A 113 -4.91 -8.06 9.91
C ASN A 113 -3.53 -7.89 10.56
N LYS A 114 -2.45 -8.05 9.79
CA LYS A 114 -1.09 -7.81 10.29
C LYS A 114 -0.93 -6.37 10.77
N VAL A 115 -1.45 -5.41 10.04
CA VAL A 115 -1.40 -3.99 10.43
C VAL A 115 -2.25 -3.77 11.68
N ASP A 116 -3.47 -4.31 11.69
CA ASP A 116 -4.40 -4.13 12.80
C ASP A 116 -3.84 -4.69 14.10
N MET A 117 -3.17 -5.83 14.05
CA MET A 117 -2.57 -6.47 15.21
C MET A 117 -1.30 -5.76 15.68
N ALA A 118 -0.64 -5.00 14.84
CA ALA A 118 0.59 -4.27 15.17
C ALA A 118 0.33 -2.94 15.88
N LYS A 119 -0.91 -2.53 16.00
CA LYS A 119 -1.29 -1.24 16.62
C LYS A 119 -1.18 -1.22 18.13
#